data_43b9b3b5f02b4fd2eefb8a04439877ba
#
_entry.id   43b9b3b5f02b4fd2eefb8a04439877ba
#
_cell.length_a   1.000
_cell.length_b   1.000
_cell.length_c   1.000
_cell.angle_alpha   90.00
_cell.angle_beta   90.00
_cell.angle_gamma   90.00
#
_symmetry.space_group_name_H-M   'P 1'
#
loop_
_entity.id
_entity.type
_entity.pdbx_description
1 polymer ?
#
loop_
_entity_poly.entity_id
_entity_poly.type
_entity_poly.pdbx_seq_one_letter_code
_entity_poly.pdbx_strand_id
1 'polypeptide(L)'
;MGRRTVLAAGLGAFLPPAPAASNTPGEREVAQSIEGAHEEMFRRFLDPEYGTTYDYAPPGGTPLLPTPQECRELKPNALAWWSPIENGGFFGGLYLSALSDRFRLARSAANEQGARRVASGLVRLARAGGTPGFIARGVSTDGLTHFPASSSDQTFPWFYGMTAYLMSGIVKGNEKRELVRLMEEVADGLQRNAWRMPCDRAGFGHFGDWLGAFSDANTTLTGAEPHFDAASRLLFVHLALYRLTGKRAWLDLYRQRRDERPGEAARSRLEICAQGVEYAPPGTPARYPDHPPLWTSASSQAALLGLLRMEPDPGARSHYRKGLDANAARAARYVDRYQGFNNLDQSAFEHDWRFLNELWRPQSSIQDAVRLATTQVREWHKRSPRKVYECDFVRDPLFAAWIVNLAGNRASTAPARSQVLKALTHYRWSCLHTSHFFMAECVYYSGRTHAHLSKP
;
A
#
# COMPACT_ATOMS: atom_id res chain seq x y z
N MET A 1 -18.47 -80.33 -30.43
CA MET A 1 -17.07 -80.07 -30.05
C MET A 1 -16.72 -78.59 -30.31
N GLY A 2 -16.85 -77.77 -29.30
CA GLY A 2 -16.63 -76.33 -29.42
C GLY A 2 -15.42 -75.93 -28.55
N ARG A 3 -14.41 -75.34 -29.17
CA ARG A 3 -13.25 -74.81 -28.49
C ARG A 3 -13.57 -73.40 -27.97
N ARG A 4 -13.49 -73.16 -26.66
CA ARG A 4 -13.53 -71.86 -26.01
C ARG A 4 -12.13 -71.26 -26.08
N THR A 5 -11.99 -70.11 -26.72
CA THR A 5 -10.81 -69.27 -26.70
C THR A 5 -10.89 -68.34 -25.50
N VAL A 6 -9.92 -68.40 -24.60
CA VAL A 6 -9.80 -67.50 -23.44
C VAL A 6 -8.95 -66.29 -23.88
N LEU A 7 -9.58 -65.10 -23.88
CA LEU A 7 -8.89 -63.81 -24.06
C LEU A 7 -8.32 -63.39 -22.71
N ALA A 8 -6.99 -63.35 -22.62
CA ALA A 8 -6.27 -62.74 -21.48
C ALA A 8 -6.30 -61.20 -21.61
N ALA A 9 -7.05 -60.52 -20.74
CA ALA A 9 -6.98 -59.06 -20.62
C ALA A 9 -5.71 -58.66 -19.86
N GLY A 10 -4.77 -58.00 -20.55
CA GLY A 10 -3.61 -57.41 -19.94
C GLY A 10 -4.01 -56.15 -19.12
N LEU A 11 -3.86 -56.22 -17.81
CA LEU A 11 -3.90 -55.05 -16.91
C LEU A 11 -2.66 -54.18 -17.14
N GLY A 12 -2.79 -53.18 -18.00
CA GLY A 12 -1.83 -52.09 -18.08
C GLY A 12 -1.88 -51.26 -16.79
N ALA A 13 -0.86 -51.35 -15.95
CA ALA A 13 -0.70 -50.47 -14.79
C ALA A 13 -0.49 -49.04 -15.28
N PHE A 14 -1.51 -48.20 -15.14
CA PHE A 14 -1.37 -46.74 -15.26
C PHE A 14 -0.53 -46.24 -14.07
N LEU A 15 0.77 -46.01 -14.29
CA LEU A 15 1.58 -45.23 -13.39
C LEU A 15 1.03 -43.77 -13.42
N PRO A 16 0.76 -43.18 -12.26
CA PRO A 16 0.39 -41.77 -12.23
C PRO A 16 1.55 -40.96 -12.80
N PRO A 17 1.29 -39.88 -13.59
CA PRO A 17 2.34 -39.01 -14.08
C PRO A 17 3.13 -38.47 -12.88
N ALA A 18 4.47 -38.54 -12.99
CA ALA A 18 5.38 -37.99 -11.99
C ALA A 18 4.98 -36.50 -11.73
N PRO A 19 4.91 -36.04 -10.47
CA PRO A 19 4.62 -34.66 -10.20
C PRO A 19 5.62 -33.78 -10.95
N ALA A 20 5.13 -32.86 -11.77
CA ALA A 20 5.99 -31.92 -12.50
C ALA A 20 6.91 -31.25 -11.47
N ALA A 21 8.21 -31.37 -11.67
CA ALA A 21 9.21 -30.76 -10.81
C ALA A 21 8.83 -29.26 -10.67
N SER A 22 8.58 -28.79 -9.46
CA SER A 22 8.25 -27.41 -9.19
C SER A 22 9.52 -26.58 -9.41
N ASN A 23 9.72 -26.06 -10.63
CA ASN A 23 10.82 -25.16 -10.94
C ASN A 23 10.59 -23.84 -10.15
N THR A 24 11.12 -23.79 -8.93
CA THR A 24 11.19 -22.56 -8.15
C THR A 24 12.32 -21.70 -8.71
N PRO A 25 12.07 -20.42 -9.07
CA PRO A 25 13.10 -19.54 -9.62
C PRO A 25 14.33 -19.44 -8.71
N GLY A 26 15.51 -19.41 -9.32
CA GLY A 26 16.76 -19.24 -8.59
C GLY A 26 16.92 -17.83 -8.03
N GLU A 27 17.74 -17.65 -7.00
CA GLU A 27 17.98 -16.36 -6.36
C GLU A 27 18.47 -15.29 -7.36
N ARG A 28 19.32 -15.68 -8.32
CA ARG A 28 19.84 -14.80 -9.37
C ARG A 28 18.74 -14.31 -10.31
N GLU A 29 17.84 -15.19 -10.71
CA GLU A 29 16.71 -14.87 -11.60
C GLU A 29 15.77 -13.88 -10.92
N VAL A 30 15.43 -14.12 -9.65
CA VAL A 30 14.60 -13.19 -8.87
C VAL A 30 15.28 -11.83 -8.75
N ALA A 31 16.60 -11.80 -8.42
CA ALA A 31 17.34 -10.55 -8.30
C ALA A 31 17.34 -9.75 -9.61
N GLN A 32 17.54 -10.41 -10.76
CA GLN A 32 17.50 -9.76 -12.08
C GLN A 32 16.09 -9.20 -12.37
N SER A 33 15.04 -9.95 -12.07
CA SER A 33 13.67 -9.47 -12.24
C SER A 33 13.40 -8.22 -11.40
N ILE A 34 13.87 -8.19 -10.15
CA ILE A 34 13.69 -7.04 -9.25
C ILE A 34 14.47 -5.80 -9.73
N GLU A 35 15.69 -5.98 -10.26
CA GLU A 35 16.42 -4.87 -10.88
C GLU A 35 15.67 -4.33 -12.09
N GLY A 36 15.10 -5.18 -12.95
CA GLY A 36 14.24 -4.72 -14.05
C GLY A 36 12.99 -3.97 -13.57
N ALA A 37 12.36 -4.39 -12.48
CA ALA A 37 11.26 -3.65 -11.85
C ALA A 37 11.74 -2.27 -11.35
N HIS A 38 12.89 -2.21 -10.70
CA HIS A 38 13.49 -0.96 -10.23
C HIS A 38 13.77 0.02 -11.36
N GLU A 39 14.40 -0.43 -12.44
CA GLU A 39 14.68 0.38 -13.62
C GLU A 39 13.40 0.96 -14.23
N GLU A 40 12.35 0.13 -14.38
CA GLU A 40 11.06 0.59 -14.90
C GLU A 40 10.36 1.60 -13.98
N MET A 41 10.43 1.41 -12.66
CA MET A 41 9.89 2.38 -11.70
C MET A 41 10.57 3.74 -11.85
N PHE A 42 11.91 3.77 -11.87
CA PHE A 42 12.68 5.01 -11.99
C PHE A 42 12.53 5.67 -13.35
N ARG A 43 12.35 4.90 -14.42
CA ARG A 43 12.23 5.40 -15.79
C ARG A 43 10.87 6.01 -16.10
N ARG A 44 9.77 5.42 -15.59
CA ARG A 44 8.40 5.79 -15.99
C ARG A 44 7.50 6.31 -14.88
N PHE A 45 7.72 5.87 -13.65
CA PHE A 45 6.78 6.09 -12.56
C PHE A 45 7.32 6.94 -11.42
N LEU A 46 8.54 7.43 -11.55
CA LEU A 46 9.11 8.39 -10.62
C LEU A 46 9.43 9.70 -11.35
N ASP A 47 8.81 10.78 -10.91
CA ASP A 47 9.08 12.11 -11.46
C ASP A 47 10.58 12.45 -11.43
N PRO A 48 11.19 12.84 -12.56
CA PRO A 48 12.62 13.13 -12.63
C PRO A 48 13.05 14.38 -11.85
N GLU A 49 12.16 15.34 -11.68
CA GLU A 49 12.43 16.62 -11.03
C GLU A 49 11.90 16.65 -9.60
N TYR A 50 10.68 16.18 -9.39
CA TYR A 50 9.98 16.33 -8.11
C TYR A 50 10.08 15.12 -7.19
N GLY A 51 10.45 13.93 -7.71
CA GLY A 51 10.61 12.69 -6.95
C GLY A 51 9.29 12.08 -6.48
N THR A 52 8.14 12.53 -6.98
CA THR A 52 6.81 11.96 -6.70
C THR A 52 6.56 10.74 -7.56
N THR A 53 5.76 9.80 -7.07
CA THR A 53 5.38 8.59 -7.82
C THR A 53 4.08 8.77 -8.57
N TYR A 54 3.96 8.09 -9.70
CA TYR A 54 2.78 8.08 -10.56
C TYR A 54 2.05 6.75 -10.50
N ASP A 55 0.73 6.79 -10.68
CA ASP A 55 -0.13 5.61 -10.67
C ASP A 55 -0.04 4.78 -11.95
N TYR A 56 0.08 5.46 -13.09
CA TYR A 56 0.15 4.81 -14.39
C TYR A 56 0.90 5.67 -15.41
N ALA A 57 1.47 5.00 -16.40
CA ALA A 57 2.13 5.60 -17.57
C ALA A 57 2.04 4.63 -18.76
N PRO A 58 2.05 5.11 -20.02
CA PRO A 58 2.11 4.23 -21.17
C PRO A 58 3.42 3.44 -21.20
N PRO A 59 3.42 2.18 -21.70
CA PRO A 59 4.65 1.45 -21.95
C PRO A 59 5.60 2.26 -22.84
N GLY A 60 6.82 2.51 -22.37
CA GLY A 60 7.81 3.31 -23.08
C GLY A 60 7.59 4.82 -23.10
N GLY A 61 6.52 5.35 -22.47
CA GLY A 61 6.18 6.77 -22.45
C GLY A 61 6.14 7.38 -21.05
N THR A 62 5.70 8.64 -20.96
CA THR A 62 5.52 9.42 -19.73
C THR A 62 4.03 9.60 -19.44
N PRO A 63 3.64 9.75 -18.15
CA PRO A 63 2.25 10.00 -17.80
C PRO A 63 1.78 11.38 -18.25
N LEU A 64 0.50 11.49 -18.55
CA LEU A 64 -0.16 12.76 -18.88
C LEU A 64 -0.61 13.44 -17.59
N LEU A 65 0.24 14.29 -17.03
CA LEU A 65 -0.01 14.95 -15.74
C LEU A 65 -1.09 16.04 -15.85
N PRO A 66 -1.86 16.28 -14.78
CA PRO A 66 -2.75 17.43 -14.72
C PRO A 66 -1.94 18.74 -14.68
N THR A 67 -2.50 19.75 -15.35
CA THR A 67 -1.99 21.12 -15.28
C THR A 67 -2.38 21.78 -13.96
N PRO A 68 -1.70 22.88 -13.55
CA PRO A 68 -2.12 23.67 -12.40
C PRO A 68 -3.58 24.16 -12.49
N GLN A 69 -4.06 24.48 -13.69
CA GLN A 69 -5.43 24.91 -13.91
C GLN A 69 -6.42 23.77 -13.66
N GLU A 70 -6.17 22.56 -14.17
CA GLU A 70 -7.04 21.39 -13.96
C GLU A 70 -7.13 21.03 -12.47
N CYS A 71 -6.04 21.14 -11.70
CA CYS A 71 -6.07 20.95 -10.24
C CYS A 71 -6.95 22.00 -9.55
N ARG A 72 -6.81 23.28 -9.91
CA ARG A 72 -7.65 24.37 -9.34
C ARG A 72 -9.13 24.23 -9.70
N GLU A 73 -9.42 23.74 -10.91
CA GLU A 73 -10.77 23.46 -11.40
C GLU A 73 -11.33 22.12 -10.90
N LEU A 74 -10.55 21.33 -10.17
CA LEU A 74 -10.93 20.03 -9.65
C LEU A 74 -11.29 19.01 -10.75
N LYS A 75 -10.52 19.01 -11.83
CA LYS A 75 -10.72 18.12 -13.00
C LYS A 75 -9.70 16.97 -12.99
N PRO A 76 -10.13 15.69 -13.07
CA PRO A 76 -11.51 15.24 -13.35
C PRO A 76 -12.38 15.26 -12.09
N ASN A 77 -11.79 15.24 -10.90
CA ASN A 77 -12.45 15.35 -9.60
C ASN A 77 -11.46 15.78 -8.51
N ALA A 78 -11.96 16.29 -7.38
CA ALA A 78 -11.13 16.82 -6.29
C ALA A 78 -10.31 15.76 -5.53
N LEU A 79 -10.58 14.45 -5.75
CA LEU A 79 -9.83 13.34 -5.16
C LEU A 79 -8.57 12.99 -5.97
N ALA A 80 -8.34 13.60 -7.11
CA ALA A 80 -7.36 13.18 -8.12
C ALA A 80 -7.60 11.75 -8.66
N TRP A 81 -8.74 11.10 -8.31
CA TRP A 81 -8.99 9.74 -8.76
C TRP A 81 -9.04 9.68 -10.27
N TRP A 82 -8.51 8.60 -10.80
CA TRP A 82 -8.37 8.30 -12.22
C TRP A 82 -7.27 9.12 -12.94
N SER A 83 -6.58 10.03 -12.26
CA SER A 83 -5.40 10.72 -12.79
C SER A 83 -4.10 10.00 -12.42
N PRO A 84 -2.97 10.27 -13.10
CA PRO A 84 -1.68 9.65 -12.78
C PRO A 84 -1.10 10.04 -11.42
N ILE A 85 -1.65 11.05 -10.74
CA ILE A 85 -1.16 11.55 -9.45
C ILE A 85 -2.10 11.21 -8.28
N GLU A 86 -2.86 10.11 -8.42
CA GLU A 86 -3.86 9.70 -7.44
C GLU A 86 -3.25 9.23 -6.12
N ASN A 87 -2.12 8.52 -6.14
CA ASN A 87 -1.61 7.76 -5.00
C ASN A 87 -0.15 8.04 -4.63
N GLY A 88 0.38 9.22 -4.92
CA GLY A 88 1.79 9.55 -4.67
C GLY A 88 2.24 9.41 -3.21
N GLY A 89 1.42 9.82 -2.24
CA GLY A 89 1.69 9.62 -0.82
C GLY A 89 1.66 8.15 -0.41
N PHE A 90 0.73 7.39 -0.97
CA PHE A 90 0.58 5.96 -0.72
C PHE A 90 1.73 5.15 -1.33
N PHE A 91 1.91 5.23 -2.65
CA PHE A 91 2.92 4.44 -3.36
C PHE A 91 4.33 4.87 -2.99
N GLY A 92 4.58 6.19 -2.98
CA GLY A 92 5.88 6.72 -2.59
C GLY A 92 6.27 6.33 -1.16
N GLY A 93 5.31 6.34 -0.22
CA GLY A 93 5.54 5.94 1.17
C GLY A 93 5.93 4.48 1.30
N LEU A 94 5.18 3.56 0.67
CA LEU A 94 5.52 2.15 0.69
C LEU A 94 6.82 1.86 -0.06
N TYR A 95 7.00 2.48 -1.23
CA TYR A 95 8.21 2.31 -2.03
C TYR A 95 9.46 2.81 -1.31
N LEU A 96 9.39 3.93 -0.58
CA LEU A 96 10.51 4.43 0.24
C LEU A 96 10.95 3.43 1.31
N SER A 97 10.01 2.65 1.86
CA SER A 97 10.37 1.58 2.80
C SER A 97 11.20 0.47 2.14
N ALA A 98 10.85 0.08 0.90
CA ALA A 98 11.60 -0.90 0.12
C ALA A 98 13.00 -0.38 -0.25
N LEU A 99 13.11 0.87 -0.70
CA LEU A 99 14.40 1.50 -1.01
C LEU A 99 15.29 1.65 0.24
N SER A 100 14.69 1.90 1.40
CA SER A 100 15.38 1.93 2.69
C SER A 100 15.95 0.56 3.06
N ASP A 101 15.19 -0.51 2.83
CA ASP A 101 15.63 -1.89 3.02
C ASP A 101 16.68 -2.30 1.98
N ARG A 102 16.53 -1.90 0.72
CA ARG A 102 17.55 -2.06 -0.33
C ARG A 102 18.89 -1.45 0.09
N PHE A 103 18.88 -0.22 0.61
CA PHE A 103 20.08 0.43 1.13
C PHE A 103 20.70 -0.30 2.33
N ARG A 104 19.88 -0.81 3.26
CA ARG A 104 20.39 -1.60 4.40
C ARG A 104 21.12 -2.86 3.97
N LEU A 105 20.62 -3.52 2.93
CA LEU A 105 21.20 -4.75 2.39
C LEU A 105 22.43 -4.51 1.51
N ALA A 106 22.44 -3.42 0.75
CA ALA A 106 23.52 -3.07 -0.16
C ALA A 106 23.77 -1.55 -0.09
N ARG A 107 24.68 -1.13 0.80
CA ARG A 107 25.05 0.28 0.98
C ARG A 107 25.85 0.78 -0.22
N SER A 108 25.18 1.46 -1.15
CA SER A 108 25.79 2.09 -2.31
C SER A 108 25.28 3.52 -2.47
N ALA A 109 26.03 4.36 -3.16
CA ALA A 109 25.62 5.73 -3.49
C ALA A 109 24.34 5.74 -4.34
N ALA A 110 24.19 4.80 -5.27
CA ALA A 110 23.00 4.68 -6.11
C ALA A 110 21.74 4.37 -5.28
N ASN A 111 21.82 3.40 -4.35
CA ASN A 111 20.69 3.06 -3.48
C ASN A 111 20.35 4.20 -2.51
N GLU A 112 21.35 4.93 -2.00
CA GLU A 112 21.12 6.13 -1.20
C GLU A 112 20.41 7.21 -2.01
N GLN A 113 20.89 7.51 -3.21
CA GLN A 113 20.30 8.52 -4.09
C GLN A 113 18.87 8.18 -4.49
N GLY A 114 18.59 6.92 -4.80
CA GLY A 114 17.23 6.46 -5.11
C GLY A 114 16.26 6.71 -3.94
N ALA A 115 16.65 6.33 -2.73
CA ALA A 115 15.85 6.56 -1.53
C ALA A 115 15.66 8.07 -1.24
N ARG A 116 16.73 8.88 -1.38
CA ARG A 116 16.68 10.34 -1.20
C ARG A 116 15.73 11.00 -2.18
N ARG A 117 15.69 10.55 -3.43
CA ARG A 117 14.81 11.10 -4.45
C ARG A 117 13.34 10.86 -4.12
N VAL A 118 12.94 9.64 -3.73
CA VAL A 118 11.56 9.36 -3.32
C VAL A 118 11.21 10.08 -2.01
N ALA A 119 12.14 10.16 -1.06
CA ALA A 119 11.94 10.92 0.18
C ALA A 119 11.71 12.41 -0.08
N SER A 120 12.44 13.03 -1.04
CA SER A 120 12.21 14.43 -1.42
C SER A 120 10.83 14.65 -2.01
N GLY A 121 10.30 13.69 -2.79
CA GLY A 121 8.92 13.71 -3.29
C GLY A 121 7.90 13.69 -2.14
N LEU A 122 8.09 12.81 -1.16
CA LEU A 122 7.22 12.76 0.02
C LEU A 122 7.26 14.04 0.86
N VAL A 123 8.44 14.66 1.01
CA VAL A 123 8.58 15.97 1.66
C VAL A 123 7.81 17.04 0.88
N ARG A 124 7.88 17.03 -0.45
CA ARG A 124 7.13 17.92 -1.32
C ARG A 124 5.62 17.76 -1.11
N LEU A 125 5.09 16.54 -1.09
CA LEU A 125 3.67 16.29 -0.85
C LEU A 125 3.17 16.79 0.50
N ALA A 126 4.00 16.75 1.54
CA ALA A 126 3.67 17.29 2.86
C ALA A 126 3.74 18.81 2.94
N ARG A 127 4.48 19.46 2.04
CA ARG A 127 4.66 20.93 1.99
C ARG A 127 3.86 21.62 0.89
N ALA A 128 3.18 20.85 0.02
CA ALA A 128 2.43 21.40 -1.10
C ALA A 128 1.21 22.22 -0.64
N GLY A 129 0.53 21.76 0.41
CA GLY A 129 -0.68 22.41 0.95
C GLY A 129 -0.41 23.36 2.11
N GLY A 130 -1.36 24.26 2.36
CA GLY A 130 -1.35 25.22 3.48
C GLY A 130 -2.05 24.69 4.75
N THR A 131 -2.86 23.64 4.64
CA THR A 131 -3.64 23.10 5.77
C THR A 131 -2.79 22.18 6.65
N PRO A 132 -2.65 22.47 7.98
CA PRO A 132 -1.88 21.62 8.88
C PRO A 132 -2.39 20.17 8.91
N GLY A 133 -1.48 19.21 8.75
CA GLY A 133 -1.79 17.78 8.71
C GLY A 133 -2.19 17.25 7.33
N PHE A 134 -2.30 18.11 6.32
CA PHE A 134 -2.57 17.71 4.94
C PHE A 134 -1.34 17.06 4.29
N ILE A 135 -1.57 15.98 3.55
CA ILE A 135 -0.59 15.36 2.64
C ILE A 135 -1.24 15.32 1.26
N ALA A 136 -0.65 15.99 0.28
CA ALA A 136 -1.13 15.94 -1.10
C ALA A 136 -1.01 14.53 -1.67
N ARG A 137 -1.94 14.15 -2.55
CA ARG A 137 -1.88 12.88 -3.29
C ARG A 137 -0.79 12.89 -4.34
N GLY A 138 -0.59 14.04 -4.98
CA GLY A 138 0.42 14.30 -5.99
C GLY A 138 0.45 15.79 -6.32
N VAL A 139 1.36 16.18 -7.19
CA VAL A 139 1.49 17.56 -7.67
C VAL A 139 1.37 17.60 -9.20
N SER A 140 0.87 18.73 -9.70
CA SER A 140 0.72 18.97 -11.14
C SER A 140 2.07 19.26 -11.82
N THR A 141 2.04 19.62 -13.09
CA THR A 141 3.22 19.92 -13.92
C THR A 141 4.10 21.05 -13.42
N ASP A 142 3.65 21.86 -12.44
CA ASP A 142 4.47 22.90 -11.79
C ASP A 142 5.17 22.42 -10.50
N GLY A 143 4.96 21.15 -10.12
CA GLY A 143 5.53 20.56 -8.91
C GLY A 143 5.01 21.12 -7.58
N LEU A 144 3.92 21.88 -7.60
CA LEU A 144 3.35 22.57 -6.43
C LEU A 144 1.83 22.46 -6.36
N THR A 145 1.12 22.83 -7.43
CA THR A 145 -0.35 22.81 -7.45
C THR A 145 -0.87 21.37 -7.34
N HIS A 146 -1.88 21.15 -6.53
CA HIS A 146 -2.38 19.83 -6.18
C HIS A 146 -3.91 19.84 -6.06
N PHE A 147 -4.50 18.66 -6.00
CA PHE A 147 -5.90 18.48 -5.64
C PHE A 147 -6.10 18.61 -4.12
N PRO A 148 -7.24 19.13 -3.65
CA PRO A 148 -7.41 19.44 -2.24
C PRO A 148 -7.64 18.23 -1.34
N ALA A 149 -7.97 17.06 -1.85
CA ALA A 149 -8.26 15.90 -1.03
C ALA A 149 -7.00 15.10 -0.66
N SER A 150 -6.83 14.84 0.64
CA SER A 150 -5.92 13.80 1.14
C SER A 150 -6.71 12.49 1.37
N SER A 151 -6.17 11.55 2.14
CA SER A 151 -6.90 10.42 2.74
C SER A 151 -6.05 9.69 3.78
N SER A 152 -6.69 8.83 4.56
CA SER A 152 -6.03 7.88 5.46
C SER A 152 -4.98 7.01 4.73
N ASP A 153 -5.27 6.63 3.48
CA ASP A 153 -4.40 5.79 2.66
C ASP A 153 -3.18 6.53 2.09
N GLN A 154 -3.22 7.85 2.00
CA GLN A 154 -2.05 8.66 1.65
C GLN A 154 -1.20 8.95 2.88
N THR A 155 -1.86 9.35 3.96
CA THR A 155 -1.22 9.85 5.17
C THR A 155 -0.43 8.78 5.91
N PHE A 156 -1.00 7.58 6.09
CA PHE A 156 -0.30 6.51 6.82
C PHE A 156 0.96 6.01 6.08
N PRO A 157 0.93 5.62 4.81
CA PRO A 157 2.13 5.19 4.10
C PRO A 157 3.22 6.26 4.04
N TRP A 158 2.84 7.54 3.99
CA TRP A 158 3.79 8.65 4.13
C TRP A 158 4.56 8.55 5.46
N PHE A 159 3.86 8.42 6.61
CA PHE A 159 4.51 8.22 7.91
C PHE A 159 5.36 6.95 7.96
N TYR A 160 4.85 5.86 7.39
CA TYR A 160 5.56 4.58 7.36
C TYR A 160 6.87 4.66 6.58
N GLY A 161 6.84 5.17 5.37
CA GLY A 161 8.01 5.33 4.52
C GLY A 161 9.05 6.29 5.11
N MET A 162 8.61 7.45 5.63
CA MET A 162 9.49 8.41 6.30
C MET A 162 10.13 7.81 7.55
N THR A 163 9.39 7.02 8.35
CA THR A 163 9.95 6.30 9.50
C THR A 163 11.03 5.31 9.07
N ALA A 164 10.76 4.49 8.04
CA ALA A 164 11.73 3.53 7.52
C ALA A 164 13.01 4.22 7.01
N TYR A 165 12.85 5.33 6.30
CA TYR A 165 13.94 6.16 5.78
C TYR A 165 14.80 6.78 6.91
N LEU A 166 14.18 7.38 7.90
CA LEU A 166 14.86 7.98 9.06
C LEU A 166 15.60 6.97 9.94
N MET A 167 15.12 5.72 9.95
CA MET A 167 15.74 4.61 10.66
C MET A 167 16.73 3.80 9.80
N SER A 168 16.89 4.10 8.51
CA SER A 168 17.78 3.36 7.59
C SER A 168 19.25 3.65 7.80
N GLY A 169 19.57 4.82 8.36
CA GLY A 169 20.95 5.35 8.46
C GLY A 169 21.40 6.18 7.26
N ILE A 170 20.54 6.41 6.27
CA ILE A 170 20.80 7.29 5.12
C ILE A 170 20.97 8.73 5.60
N VAL A 171 20.03 9.24 6.37
CA VAL A 171 20.05 10.63 6.87
C VAL A 171 20.57 10.73 8.27
N LYS A 172 21.35 11.80 8.53
CA LYS A 172 22.01 12.07 9.82
C LYS A 172 21.98 13.58 10.14
N GLY A 173 22.36 13.92 11.36
CA GLY A 173 22.58 15.31 11.75
C GLY A 173 21.37 16.23 11.58
N ASN A 174 21.55 17.38 10.98
CA ASN A 174 20.52 18.41 10.77
C ASN A 174 19.38 17.90 9.87
N GLU A 175 19.72 17.29 8.75
CA GLU A 175 18.73 16.75 7.82
C GLU A 175 17.72 15.81 8.53
N LYS A 176 18.25 14.90 9.36
CA LYS A 176 17.40 14.02 10.15
C LYS A 176 16.48 14.78 11.09
N ARG A 177 17.01 15.81 11.79
CA ARG A 177 16.22 16.62 12.72
C ARG A 177 15.09 17.39 12.00
N GLU A 178 15.37 17.95 10.82
CA GLU A 178 14.38 18.67 10.01
C GLU A 178 13.26 17.76 9.52
N LEU A 179 13.58 16.55 9.07
CA LEU A 179 12.58 15.58 8.62
C LEU A 179 11.73 15.06 9.80
N VAL A 180 12.33 14.82 10.96
CA VAL A 180 11.58 14.45 12.18
C VAL A 180 10.65 15.59 12.58
N ARG A 181 11.10 16.85 12.53
CA ARG A 181 10.26 18.01 12.82
C ARG A 181 9.07 18.08 11.84
N LEU A 182 9.30 17.88 10.55
CA LEU A 182 8.21 17.83 9.55
C LEU A 182 7.17 16.74 9.91
N MET A 183 7.63 15.56 10.32
CA MET A 183 6.70 14.50 10.75
C MET A 183 5.89 14.91 11.98
N GLU A 184 6.51 15.58 12.95
CA GLU A 184 5.79 16.13 14.11
C GLU A 184 4.78 17.21 13.70
N GLU A 185 5.16 18.14 12.83
CA GLU A 185 4.27 19.20 12.32
C GLU A 185 3.01 18.62 11.65
N VAL A 186 3.17 17.57 10.84
CA VAL A 186 2.03 16.86 10.23
C VAL A 186 1.18 16.18 11.29
N ALA A 187 1.79 15.47 12.25
CA ALA A 187 1.06 14.78 13.31
C ALA A 187 0.31 15.75 14.23
N ASP A 188 0.94 16.88 14.59
CA ASP A 188 0.31 17.94 15.39
C ASP A 188 -0.88 18.56 14.64
N GLY A 189 -0.77 18.72 13.31
CA GLY A 189 -1.89 19.16 12.47
C GLY A 189 -3.06 18.17 12.50
N LEU A 190 -2.76 16.87 12.36
CA LEU A 190 -3.77 15.81 12.47
C LEU A 190 -4.39 15.75 13.87
N GLN A 191 -3.59 15.91 14.92
CA GLN A 191 -4.07 15.92 16.31
C GLN A 191 -5.03 17.10 16.57
N ARG A 192 -4.70 18.31 16.08
CA ARG A 192 -5.60 19.47 16.13
C ARG A 192 -6.90 19.25 15.38
N ASN A 193 -6.87 18.42 14.33
CA ASN A 193 -8.05 18.02 13.55
C ASN A 193 -8.68 16.71 14.03
N ALA A 194 -8.46 16.33 15.30
CA ALA A 194 -8.98 15.10 15.91
C ALA A 194 -8.65 13.84 15.08
N TRP A 195 -7.45 13.77 14.53
CA TRP A 195 -6.94 12.66 13.69
C TRP A 195 -7.79 12.38 12.43
N ARG A 196 -8.48 13.41 11.94
CA ARG A 196 -9.15 13.42 10.63
C ARG A 196 -8.21 14.00 9.59
N MET A 197 -8.15 13.35 8.41
CA MET A 197 -7.29 13.78 7.30
C MET A 197 -7.94 14.98 6.61
N PRO A 198 -7.40 16.21 6.78
CA PRO A 198 -8.03 17.40 6.26
C PRO A 198 -7.94 17.47 4.74
N CYS A 199 -8.88 18.20 4.13
CA CYS A 199 -8.73 18.69 2.77
C CYS A 199 -8.06 20.07 2.79
N ASP A 200 -7.22 20.35 1.78
CA ASP A 200 -6.56 21.66 1.62
C ASP A 200 -7.46 22.66 0.85
N ARG A 201 -8.70 22.78 1.32
CA ARG A 201 -9.68 23.75 0.82
C ARG A 201 -10.71 23.99 1.90
N ALA A 202 -10.89 25.27 2.26
CA ALA A 202 -11.86 25.68 3.28
C ALA A 202 -13.27 25.15 2.96
N GLY A 203 -13.94 24.58 3.96
CA GLY A 203 -15.28 24.02 3.84
C GLY A 203 -15.38 22.67 3.12
N PHE A 204 -14.29 22.14 2.58
CA PHE A 204 -14.32 20.89 1.81
C PHE A 204 -14.43 19.64 2.69
N GLY A 205 -14.08 19.74 3.97
CA GLY A 205 -14.19 18.64 4.95
C GLY A 205 -12.90 17.84 5.12
N HIS A 206 -13.06 16.54 5.38
CA HIS A 206 -11.95 15.60 5.60
C HIS A 206 -12.23 14.26 4.91
N PHE A 207 -11.19 13.49 4.63
CA PHE A 207 -11.29 12.18 3.98
C PHE A 207 -10.49 11.11 4.74
N GLY A 208 -11.06 10.60 5.79
CA GLY A 208 -10.50 9.62 6.71
C GLY A 208 -10.52 10.08 8.15
N ASP A 209 -10.67 9.14 9.07
CA ASP A 209 -10.69 9.34 10.52
C ASP A 209 -10.01 8.15 11.21
N TRP A 210 -9.08 8.43 12.12
CA TRP A 210 -8.40 7.38 12.87
C TRP A 210 -8.93 7.21 14.30
N LEU A 211 -9.84 8.05 14.76
CA LEU A 211 -10.42 7.91 16.10
C LEU A 211 -11.70 7.08 16.11
N GLY A 212 -12.53 7.16 15.09
CA GLY A 212 -13.80 6.48 15.02
C GLY A 212 -13.97 5.55 13.81
N ALA A 213 -15.13 4.91 13.72
CA ALA A 213 -15.53 4.20 12.53
C ALA A 213 -15.86 5.21 11.42
N PHE A 214 -15.42 4.89 10.23
CA PHE A 214 -15.60 5.72 9.04
C PHE A 214 -16.48 4.98 8.03
N SER A 215 -17.62 5.56 7.69
CA SER A 215 -18.54 4.96 6.72
C SER A 215 -18.09 5.21 5.27
N ASP A 216 -18.58 4.39 4.33
CA ASP A 216 -18.38 4.59 2.89
C ASP A 216 -18.92 5.93 2.38
N ALA A 217 -19.90 6.52 3.09
CA ALA A 217 -20.39 7.87 2.84
C ALA A 217 -19.46 8.97 3.37
N ASN A 218 -18.25 8.63 3.81
CA ASN A 218 -17.28 9.55 4.42
C ASN A 218 -17.82 10.27 5.67
N THR A 219 -18.63 9.61 6.48
CA THR A 219 -19.13 10.12 7.75
C THR A 219 -18.52 9.36 8.92
N THR A 220 -18.12 10.09 9.97
CA THR A 220 -17.66 9.51 11.22
C THR A 220 -18.84 9.04 12.04
N LEU A 221 -18.84 7.77 12.45
CA LEU A 221 -19.81 7.23 13.41
C LEU A 221 -19.28 7.52 14.81
N THR A 222 -19.88 8.50 15.48
CA THR A 222 -19.50 8.91 16.83
C THR A 222 -19.72 7.77 17.84
N GLY A 223 -18.72 7.47 18.67
CA GLY A 223 -18.80 6.45 19.71
C GLY A 223 -18.65 5.01 19.22
N ALA A 224 -18.44 4.77 17.93
CA ALA A 224 -18.15 3.45 17.40
C ALA A 224 -16.65 3.10 17.54
N GLU A 225 -16.37 1.79 17.69
CA GLU A 225 -15.00 1.28 17.63
C GLU A 225 -14.36 1.61 16.24
N PRO A 226 -13.06 1.94 16.20
CA PRO A 226 -12.41 2.20 14.92
C PRO A 226 -12.27 0.90 14.10
N HIS A 227 -12.18 1.03 12.79
CA HIS A 227 -11.76 -0.08 11.93
C HIS A 227 -10.31 -0.49 12.22
N PHE A 228 -9.96 -1.71 11.86
CA PHE A 228 -8.61 -2.27 12.06
C PHE A 228 -7.50 -1.38 11.49
N ASP A 229 -7.68 -0.84 10.28
CA ASP A 229 -6.71 0.03 9.64
C ASP A 229 -6.52 1.35 10.42
N ALA A 230 -7.60 1.97 10.88
CA ALA A 230 -7.53 3.18 11.70
C ALA A 230 -6.83 2.90 13.05
N ALA A 231 -7.15 1.78 13.70
CA ALA A 231 -6.54 1.39 14.97
C ALA A 231 -5.01 1.18 14.82
N SER A 232 -4.59 0.36 13.86
CA SER A 232 -3.18 0.03 13.67
C SER A 232 -2.33 1.23 13.22
N ARG A 233 -2.87 2.06 12.33
CA ARG A 233 -2.18 3.24 11.77
C ARG A 233 -1.95 4.31 12.83
N LEU A 234 -2.95 4.63 13.64
CA LEU A 234 -2.82 5.62 14.72
C LEU A 234 -1.77 5.19 15.74
N LEU A 235 -1.83 3.94 16.21
CA LEU A 235 -0.85 3.42 17.17
C LEU A 235 0.57 3.46 16.59
N PHE A 236 0.74 3.10 15.32
CA PHE A 236 2.04 3.15 14.66
C PHE A 236 2.62 4.57 14.67
N VAL A 237 1.83 5.57 14.27
CA VAL A 237 2.31 6.96 14.17
C VAL A 237 2.80 7.46 15.54
N HIS A 238 2.03 7.25 16.61
CA HIS A 238 2.44 7.66 17.95
C HIS A 238 3.74 6.99 18.40
N LEU A 239 3.84 5.66 18.23
CA LEU A 239 5.02 4.93 18.68
C LEU A 239 6.26 5.24 17.82
N ALA A 240 6.08 5.45 16.50
CA ALA A 240 7.15 5.86 15.60
C ALA A 240 7.69 7.25 15.95
N LEU A 241 6.83 8.21 16.24
CA LEU A 241 7.23 9.55 16.67
C LEU A 241 7.97 9.50 18.01
N TYR A 242 7.50 8.70 18.98
CA TYR A 242 8.27 8.47 20.20
C TYR A 242 9.68 7.94 19.91
N ARG A 243 9.81 6.94 19.05
CA ARG A 243 11.11 6.33 18.70
C ARG A 243 12.05 7.28 17.97
N LEU A 244 11.50 8.22 17.18
CA LEU A 244 12.28 9.19 16.43
C LEU A 244 12.68 10.41 17.28
N THR A 245 11.84 10.83 18.23
CA THR A 245 12.00 12.08 18.99
C THR A 245 12.48 11.88 20.43
N GLY A 246 12.18 10.72 21.04
CA GLY A 246 12.34 10.49 22.47
C GLY A 246 11.31 11.22 23.36
N LYS A 247 10.38 11.99 22.78
CA LYS A 247 9.41 12.79 23.55
C LYS A 247 8.38 11.89 24.24
N ARG A 248 8.33 11.93 25.57
CA ARG A 248 7.44 11.12 26.39
C ARG A 248 5.97 11.32 26.05
N ALA A 249 5.57 12.51 25.64
CA ALA A 249 4.19 12.81 25.24
C ALA A 249 3.67 11.85 24.15
N TRP A 250 4.49 11.50 23.15
CA TRP A 250 4.09 10.54 22.11
C TRP A 250 3.92 9.11 22.66
N LEU A 251 4.73 8.71 23.63
CA LEU A 251 4.57 7.40 24.29
C LEU A 251 3.30 7.36 25.15
N ASP A 252 2.99 8.44 25.84
CA ASP A 252 1.81 8.52 26.69
C ASP A 252 0.53 8.51 25.84
N LEU A 253 0.50 9.25 24.72
CA LEU A 253 -0.56 9.17 23.72
C LEU A 253 -0.69 7.75 23.15
N TYR A 254 0.42 7.11 22.77
CA TYR A 254 0.41 5.73 22.30
C TYR A 254 -0.29 4.80 23.31
N ARG A 255 0.12 4.84 24.59
CA ARG A 255 -0.44 4.00 25.64
C ARG A 255 -1.92 4.28 25.88
N GLN A 256 -2.27 5.56 25.97
CA GLN A 256 -3.67 5.97 26.11
C GLN A 256 -4.52 5.41 24.96
N ARG A 257 -4.13 5.67 23.70
CA ARG A 257 -4.86 5.23 22.51
C ARG A 257 -4.88 3.71 22.34
N ARG A 258 -3.82 3.03 22.78
CA ARG A 258 -3.74 1.56 22.76
C ARG A 258 -4.80 0.90 23.64
N ASP A 259 -4.99 1.44 24.83
CA ASP A 259 -5.76 0.80 25.90
C ASP A 259 -7.18 1.40 26.05
N GLU A 260 -7.46 2.58 25.47
CA GLU A 260 -8.79 3.21 25.53
C GLU A 260 -9.87 2.37 24.86
N ARG A 261 -11.09 2.44 25.43
CA ARG A 261 -12.30 1.81 24.91
C ARG A 261 -13.36 2.88 24.72
N PRO A 262 -14.05 2.94 23.54
CA PRO A 262 -15.11 3.92 23.34
C PRO A 262 -16.39 3.66 24.16
N GLY A 263 -16.52 2.47 24.76
CA GLY A 263 -17.60 2.06 25.66
C GLY A 263 -17.18 0.86 26.51
N GLU A 264 -17.95 0.53 27.55
CA GLU A 264 -17.61 -0.52 28.53
C GLU A 264 -17.42 -1.90 27.88
N ALA A 265 -18.27 -2.26 26.93
CA ALA A 265 -18.18 -3.53 26.19
C ALA A 265 -17.32 -3.44 24.91
N ALA A 266 -16.78 -2.25 24.60
CA ALA A 266 -16.01 -2.03 23.39
C ALA A 266 -14.59 -2.59 23.51
N ARG A 267 -14.00 -2.96 22.35
CA ARG A 267 -12.60 -3.38 22.28
C ARG A 267 -11.65 -2.19 22.29
N SER A 268 -10.50 -2.39 22.92
CA SER A 268 -9.38 -1.48 22.78
C SER A 268 -8.75 -1.60 21.37
N ARG A 269 -7.99 -0.57 20.94
CA ARG A 269 -7.25 -0.66 19.67
C ARG A 269 -6.25 -1.82 19.64
N LEU A 270 -5.68 -2.19 20.79
CA LEU A 270 -4.80 -3.35 20.88
C LEU A 270 -5.54 -4.64 20.53
N GLU A 271 -6.74 -4.82 21.09
CA GLU A 271 -7.57 -6.00 20.82
C GLU A 271 -8.07 -6.03 19.37
N ILE A 272 -8.41 -4.86 18.81
CA ILE A 272 -8.76 -4.72 17.37
C ILE A 272 -7.57 -5.12 16.48
N CYS A 273 -6.36 -4.69 16.83
CA CYS A 273 -5.15 -5.08 16.10
C CYS A 273 -4.94 -6.61 16.08
N ALA A 274 -5.32 -7.31 17.14
CA ALA A 274 -5.22 -8.77 17.20
C ALA A 274 -6.23 -9.51 16.31
N GLN A 275 -7.36 -8.88 15.98
CA GLN A 275 -8.37 -9.47 15.07
C GLN A 275 -7.95 -9.42 13.60
N GLY A 276 -7.16 -8.43 13.23
CA GLY A 276 -6.74 -8.24 11.84
C GLY A 276 -7.82 -7.58 10.97
N VAL A 277 -7.62 -7.66 9.66
CA VAL A 277 -8.41 -6.94 8.64
C VAL A 277 -9.89 -7.35 8.57
N GLU A 278 -10.24 -8.52 9.09
CA GLU A 278 -11.63 -8.99 9.13
C GLU A 278 -12.47 -8.31 10.21
N TYR A 279 -11.83 -7.57 11.11
CA TYR A 279 -12.56 -6.89 12.15
C TYR A 279 -13.50 -5.82 11.59
N ALA A 280 -14.79 -5.96 11.91
CA ALA A 280 -15.81 -4.95 11.66
C ALA A 280 -16.35 -4.46 13.02
N PRO A 281 -16.42 -3.14 13.27
CA PRO A 281 -17.04 -2.61 14.46
C PRO A 281 -18.51 -3.07 14.57
N PRO A 282 -19.04 -3.32 15.78
CA PRO A 282 -20.42 -3.71 15.99
C PRO A 282 -21.41 -2.73 15.32
N GLY A 283 -22.41 -3.26 14.63
CA GLY A 283 -23.40 -2.46 13.91
C GLY A 283 -22.93 -1.87 12.59
N THR A 284 -21.70 -2.14 12.19
CA THR A 284 -21.19 -1.78 10.84
C THR A 284 -21.14 -3.02 9.96
N PRO A 285 -21.44 -2.92 8.64
CA PRO A 285 -21.17 -4.02 7.74
C PRO A 285 -19.68 -4.34 7.70
N ALA A 286 -19.33 -5.60 7.48
CA ALA A 286 -17.96 -5.95 7.14
C ALA A 286 -17.54 -5.10 5.93
N ARG A 287 -16.45 -4.33 6.07
CA ARG A 287 -16.04 -3.36 5.03
C ARG A 287 -15.74 -4.06 3.69
N TYR A 288 -15.39 -5.33 3.75
CA TYR A 288 -15.01 -6.13 2.59
C TYR A 288 -15.37 -7.60 2.81
N PRO A 289 -16.67 -7.99 2.71
CA PRO A 289 -17.10 -9.33 3.06
C PRO A 289 -16.50 -10.40 2.13
N ASP A 290 -16.40 -10.14 0.84
CA ASP A 290 -16.05 -11.15 -0.16
C ASP A 290 -14.59 -11.04 -0.66
N HIS A 291 -14.04 -9.85 -0.70
CA HIS A 291 -12.71 -9.59 -1.22
C HIS A 291 -11.99 -8.50 -0.38
N PRO A 292 -11.01 -8.88 0.45
CA PRO A 292 -10.29 -7.88 1.22
C PRO A 292 -9.53 -6.96 0.27
N PRO A 293 -9.57 -5.64 0.47
CA PRO A 293 -8.70 -4.75 -0.26
C PRO A 293 -7.27 -4.99 0.20
N LEU A 294 -6.56 -5.81 -0.55
CA LEU A 294 -5.20 -6.20 -0.21
C LEU A 294 -4.26 -5.00 -0.07
N TRP A 295 -4.50 -3.93 -0.84
CA TRP A 295 -3.74 -2.69 -0.74
C TRP A 295 -3.91 -1.98 0.62
N THR A 296 -5.14 -1.85 1.15
CA THR A 296 -5.37 -1.31 2.50
C THR A 296 -4.84 -2.24 3.59
N SER A 297 -5.07 -3.54 3.44
CA SER A 297 -4.60 -4.57 4.36
C SER A 297 -3.07 -4.61 4.45
N ALA A 298 -2.37 -4.44 3.34
CA ALA A 298 -0.92 -4.45 3.28
C ALA A 298 -0.30 -3.26 4.05
N SER A 299 -0.85 -2.06 3.89
CA SER A 299 -0.38 -0.90 4.64
C SER A 299 -0.61 -1.07 6.15
N SER A 300 -1.74 -1.65 6.56
CA SER A 300 -2.03 -1.94 7.97
C SER A 300 -1.20 -3.11 8.52
N GLN A 301 -0.86 -4.10 7.69
CA GLN A 301 0.12 -5.14 8.02
C GLN A 301 1.50 -4.55 8.31
N ALA A 302 1.92 -3.57 7.51
CA ALA A 302 3.15 -2.83 7.73
C ALA A 302 3.13 -2.06 9.06
N ALA A 303 1.97 -1.46 9.42
CA ALA A 303 1.78 -0.84 10.74
C ALA A 303 1.99 -1.84 11.87
N LEU A 304 1.35 -3.01 11.80
CA LEU A 304 1.49 -4.05 12.83
C LEU A 304 2.94 -4.53 13.00
N LEU A 305 3.67 -4.73 11.89
CA LEU A 305 5.07 -5.13 11.97
C LEU A 305 5.92 -4.04 12.61
N GLY A 306 5.69 -2.78 12.25
CA GLY A 306 6.35 -1.64 12.87
C GLY A 306 6.08 -1.56 14.37
N LEU A 307 4.83 -1.72 14.77
CA LEU A 307 4.42 -1.80 16.17
C LEU A 307 5.11 -2.96 16.90
N LEU A 308 5.06 -4.17 16.35
CA LEU A 308 5.71 -5.35 16.92
C LEU A 308 7.21 -5.13 17.19
N ARG A 309 7.89 -4.39 16.33
CA ARG A 309 9.34 -4.10 16.43
C ARG A 309 9.66 -3.01 17.45
N MET A 310 8.78 -2.03 17.58
CA MET A 310 9.00 -0.86 18.45
C MET A 310 8.44 -1.04 19.86
N GLU A 311 7.44 -1.89 20.06
CA GLU A 311 6.76 -2.11 21.32
C GLU A 311 7.63 -2.91 22.31
N PRO A 312 7.93 -2.38 23.51
CA PRO A 312 8.67 -3.11 24.52
C PRO A 312 7.82 -4.12 25.32
N ASP A 313 6.49 -3.89 25.45
CA ASP A 313 5.60 -4.76 26.23
C ASP A 313 5.33 -6.10 25.52
N PRO A 314 5.72 -7.25 26.09
CA PRO A 314 5.50 -8.57 25.51
C PRO A 314 4.02 -8.90 25.29
N GLY A 315 3.12 -8.42 26.15
CA GLY A 315 1.68 -8.63 26.04
C GLY A 315 1.12 -7.95 24.79
N ALA A 316 1.43 -6.67 24.59
CA ALA A 316 1.04 -5.93 23.40
C ALA A 316 1.66 -6.53 22.13
N ARG A 317 2.93 -6.94 22.17
CA ARG A 317 3.59 -7.63 21.06
C ARG A 317 2.87 -8.91 20.65
N SER A 318 2.33 -9.67 21.62
CA SER A 318 1.54 -10.87 21.32
C SER A 318 0.27 -10.56 20.53
N HIS A 319 -0.43 -9.45 20.84
CA HIS A 319 -1.60 -9.00 20.10
C HIS A 319 -1.25 -8.61 18.66
N TYR A 320 -0.17 -7.83 18.46
CA TYR A 320 0.29 -7.48 17.10
C TYR A 320 0.69 -8.70 16.30
N ARG A 321 1.34 -9.69 16.92
CA ARG A 321 1.67 -10.96 16.27
C ARG A 321 0.44 -11.71 15.79
N LYS A 322 -0.61 -11.83 16.64
CA LYS A 322 -1.87 -12.47 16.25
C LYS A 322 -2.50 -11.82 15.02
N GLY A 323 -2.55 -10.49 14.98
CA GLY A 323 -3.07 -9.77 13.81
C GLY A 323 -2.25 -9.98 12.54
N LEU A 324 -0.91 -9.95 12.66
CA LEU A 324 0.00 -10.26 11.55
C LEU A 324 -0.26 -11.66 10.97
N ASP A 325 -0.40 -12.67 11.82
CA ASP A 325 -0.62 -14.05 11.42
C ASP A 325 -2.02 -14.25 10.79
N ALA A 326 -3.06 -13.63 11.36
CA ALA A 326 -4.42 -13.68 10.83
C ALA A 326 -4.49 -13.08 9.41
N ASN A 327 -3.90 -11.89 9.21
CA ASN A 327 -3.85 -11.24 7.91
C ASN A 327 -3.06 -12.06 6.87
N ALA A 328 -1.92 -12.65 7.28
CA ALA A 328 -1.12 -13.47 6.39
C ALA A 328 -1.86 -14.74 5.94
N ALA A 329 -2.53 -15.42 6.85
CA ALA A 329 -3.35 -16.60 6.54
C ALA A 329 -4.45 -16.28 5.50
N ARG A 330 -5.08 -15.10 5.63
CA ARG A 330 -6.08 -14.65 4.66
C ARG A 330 -5.46 -14.28 3.31
N ALA A 331 -4.36 -13.54 3.31
CA ALA A 331 -3.71 -13.07 2.10
C ALA A 331 -3.06 -14.20 1.28
N ALA A 332 -2.59 -15.27 1.92
CA ALA A 332 -1.87 -16.36 1.27
C ALA A 332 -2.62 -16.96 0.06
N ARG A 333 -3.95 -17.01 0.10
CA ARG A 333 -4.81 -17.56 -0.97
C ARG A 333 -4.90 -16.66 -2.22
N TYR A 334 -4.33 -15.46 -2.17
CA TYR A 334 -4.34 -14.53 -3.30
C TYR A 334 -2.97 -14.43 -4.00
N VAL A 335 -1.92 -15.03 -3.43
CA VAL A 335 -0.56 -14.93 -3.98
C VAL A 335 -0.48 -15.58 -5.35
N ASP A 336 -1.12 -16.73 -5.56
CA ASP A 336 -1.08 -17.50 -6.82
C ASP A 336 -1.91 -16.90 -7.96
N ARG A 337 -2.72 -15.87 -7.70
CA ARG A 337 -3.49 -15.16 -8.74
C ARG A 337 -2.61 -14.54 -9.84
N TYR A 338 -1.29 -14.33 -9.59
CA TYR A 338 -0.36 -13.88 -10.61
C TYR A 338 -0.40 -14.77 -11.88
N GLN A 339 -0.74 -16.05 -11.75
CA GLN A 339 -0.83 -16.99 -12.86
C GLN A 339 -1.90 -16.61 -13.90
N GLY A 340 -2.90 -15.82 -13.51
CA GLY A 340 -3.90 -15.26 -14.41
C GLY A 340 -3.40 -14.13 -15.30
N PHE A 341 -2.17 -13.62 -15.06
CA PHE A 341 -1.61 -12.55 -15.86
C PHE A 341 -0.93 -13.07 -17.13
N ASN A 342 -1.37 -12.56 -18.27
CA ASN A 342 -0.74 -12.80 -19.57
C ASN A 342 0.11 -11.59 -19.98
N ASN A 343 1.43 -11.78 -20.06
CA ASN A 343 2.36 -10.74 -20.50
C ASN A 343 2.15 -10.26 -21.95
N LEU A 344 1.35 -10.97 -22.74
CA LEU A 344 1.02 -10.64 -24.13
C LEU A 344 -0.38 -10.00 -24.27
N ASP A 345 -1.11 -9.83 -23.17
CA ASP A 345 -2.42 -9.18 -23.17
C ASP A 345 -2.33 -7.75 -23.74
N GLN A 346 -3.26 -7.42 -24.63
CA GLN A 346 -3.34 -6.14 -25.35
C GLN A 346 -4.63 -5.38 -25.02
N SER A 347 -5.28 -5.72 -23.91
CA SER A 347 -6.48 -4.99 -23.49
C SER A 347 -6.20 -3.49 -23.32
N ALA A 348 -7.18 -2.68 -23.67
CA ALA A 348 -7.01 -1.23 -23.75
C ALA A 348 -6.74 -0.60 -22.36
N PHE A 349 -5.87 0.42 -22.39
CA PHE A 349 -5.64 1.34 -21.28
C PHE A 349 -5.67 2.77 -21.82
N GLU A 350 -6.68 3.55 -21.47
CA GLU A 350 -6.77 4.96 -21.83
C GLU A 350 -5.87 5.78 -20.90
N HIS A 351 -4.88 6.45 -21.45
CA HIS A 351 -3.94 7.27 -20.69
C HIS A 351 -4.35 8.74 -20.59
N ASP A 352 -5.20 9.20 -21.52
CA ASP A 352 -5.77 10.54 -21.42
C ASP A 352 -7.05 10.53 -20.57
N TRP A 353 -6.88 10.66 -19.29
CA TRP A 353 -7.96 10.72 -18.31
C TRP A 353 -8.93 11.90 -18.51
N ARG A 354 -8.59 12.88 -19.36
CA ARG A 354 -9.39 14.09 -19.59
C ARG A 354 -10.75 13.83 -20.21
N PHE A 355 -10.98 12.67 -20.83
CA PHE A 355 -12.31 12.27 -21.27
C PHE A 355 -13.33 12.24 -20.13
N LEU A 356 -12.89 12.04 -18.88
CA LEU A 356 -13.77 12.07 -17.70
C LEU A 356 -14.33 13.47 -17.41
N ASN A 357 -13.74 14.52 -18.00
CA ASN A 357 -14.25 15.89 -17.88
C ASN A 357 -15.62 16.08 -18.52
N GLU A 358 -16.04 15.19 -19.43
CA GLU A 358 -17.41 15.16 -19.98
C GLU A 358 -18.46 14.91 -18.87
N LEU A 359 -18.07 14.17 -17.81
CA LEU A 359 -18.91 13.87 -16.65
C LEU A 359 -18.71 14.88 -15.51
N TRP A 360 -17.79 15.83 -15.66
CA TRP A 360 -17.44 16.75 -14.58
C TRP A 360 -18.64 17.56 -14.09
N ARG A 361 -18.70 17.80 -12.76
CA ARG A 361 -19.67 18.65 -12.08
C ARG A 361 -18.95 19.47 -11.01
N PRO A 362 -19.42 20.66 -10.67
CA PRO A 362 -18.91 21.43 -9.53
C PRO A 362 -18.95 20.60 -8.24
N GLN A 363 -17.91 20.73 -7.43
CA GLN A 363 -17.75 20.03 -6.18
C GLN A 363 -17.51 21.06 -5.07
N SER A 364 -18.35 21.03 -4.04
CA SER A 364 -18.28 21.93 -2.89
C SER A 364 -17.83 21.23 -1.60
N SER A 365 -17.74 19.89 -1.64
CA SER A 365 -17.39 19.07 -0.49
C SER A 365 -16.68 17.78 -0.94
N ILE A 366 -16.06 17.10 0.01
CA ILE A 366 -15.46 15.79 -0.24
C ILE A 366 -16.53 14.75 -0.65
N GLN A 367 -17.77 14.84 -0.14
CA GLN A 367 -18.87 13.98 -0.50
C GLN A 367 -19.29 14.18 -1.96
N ASP A 368 -19.30 15.43 -2.44
CA ASP A 368 -19.55 15.72 -3.86
C ASP A 368 -18.47 15.09 -4.74
N ALA A 369 -17.20 15.22 -4.33
CA ALA A 369 -16.07 14.65 -5.03
C ALA A 369 -16.14 13.11 -5.10
N VAL A 370 -16.50 12.45 -3.99
CA VAL A 370 -16.68 10.98 -3.96
C VAL A 370 -17.81 10.55 -4.89
N ARG A 371 -18.96 11.24 -4.85
CA ARG A 371 -20.09 10.93 -5.75
C ARG A 371 -19.70 11.05 -7.22
N LEU A 372 -19.01 12.13 -7.58
CA LEU A 372 -18.55 12.34 -8.94
C LEU A 372 -17.56 11.26 -9.38
N ALA A 373 -16.52 11.01 -8.59
CA ALA A 373 -15.51 10.00 -8.90
C ALA A 373 -16.09 8.58 -9.02
N THR A 374 -17.09 8.24 -8.19
CA THR A 374 -17.85 6.97 -8.30
C THR A 374 -18.67 6.90 -9.60
N THR A 375 -19.21 8.03 -10.08
CA THR A 375 -19.88 8.06 -11.38
C THR A 375 -18.87 7.85 -12.53
N GLN A 376 -17.70 8.44 -12.42
CA GLN A 376 -16.64 8.35 -13.43
C GLN A 376 -16.01 6.95 -13.53
N VAL A 377 -16.07 6.13 -12.48
CA VAL A 377 -15.41 4.81 -12.45
C VAL A 377 -15.87 3.87 -13.56
N ARG A 378 -17.16 3.91 -13.93
CA ARG A 378 -17.72 3.06 -14.97
C ARG A 378 -17.10 3.36 -16.33
N GLU A 379 -17.00 4.64 -16.68
CA GLU A 379 -16.39 5.06 -17.95
C GLU A 379 -14.89 4.81 -17.94
N TRP A 380 -14.23 5.03 -16.81
CA TRP A 380 -12.83 4.68 -16.64
C TRP A 380 -12.55 3.21 -16.91
N HIS A 381 -13.28 2.30 -16.24
CA HIS A 381 -13.09 0.85 -16.43
C HIS A 381 -13.45 0.38 -17.85
N LYS A 382 -14.44 1.02 -18.48
CA LYS A 382 -14.83 0.71 -19.85
C LYS A 382 -13.72 1.03 -20.86
N ARG A 383 -13.03 2.16 -20.70
CA ARG A 383 -11.92 2.58 -21.58
C ARG A 383 -10.57 2.00 -21.16
N SER A 384 -10.45 1.57 -19.91
CA SER A 384 -9.21 1.02 -19.34
C SER A 384 -9.41 -0.35 -18.69
N PRO A 385 -9.92 -1.37 -19.40
CA PRO A 385 -10.09 -2.71 -18.86
C PRO A 385 -8.75 -3.31 -18.38
N ARG A 386 -7.64 -2.93 -19.02
CA ARG A 386 -6.28 -3.31 -18.62
C ARG A 386 -5.95 -2.89 -17.19
N LYS A 387 -6.45 -1.74 -16.70
CA LYS A 387 -6.23 -1.32 -15.31
C LYS A 387 -6.84 -2.32 -14.31
N VAL A 388 -8.07 -2.76 -14.55
CA VAL A 388 -8.74 -3.76 -13.71
C VAL A 388 -7.95 -5.07 -13.73
N TYR A 389 -7.55 -5.51 -14.93
CA TYR A 389 -6.75 -6.71 -15.14
C TYR A 389 -5.41 -6.66 -14.36
N GLU A 390 -4.69 -5.55 -14.43
CA GLU A 390 -3.45 -5.36 -13.66
C GLU A 390 -3.71 -5.25 -12.14
N CYS A 391 -4.84 -4.68 -11.71
CA CYS A 391 -5.22 -4.70 -10.30
C CYS A 391 -5.41 -6.15 -9.80
N ASP A 392 -6.13 -6.97 -10.55
CA ASP A 392 -6.47 -8.33 -10.13
C ASP A 392 -5.28 -9.29 -10.17
N PHE A 393 -4.41 -9.16 -11.17
CA PHE A 393 -3.37 -10.15 -11.46
C PHE A 393 -1.92 -9.66 -11.27
N VAL A 394 -1.71 -8.36 -10.97
CA VAL A 394 -0.39 -7.81 -10.62
C VAL A 394 -0.43 -7.20 -9.22
N ARG A 395 -1.30 -6.20 -9.00
CA ARG A 395 -1.41 -5.50 -7.71
C ARG A 395 -1.72 -6.47 -6.59
N ASP A 396 -2.84 -7.17 -6.68
CA ASP A 396 -3.35 -7.98 -5.58
C ASP A 396 -2.43 -9.14 -5.20
N PRO A 397 -1.85 -9.92 -6.13
CA PRO A 397 -0.88 -10.95 -5.78
C PRO A 397 0.39 -10.40 -5.11
N LEU A 398 0.91 -9.26 -5.56
CA LEU A 398 2.11 -8.66 -4.98
C LEU A 398 1.84 -8.07 -3.58
N PHE A 399 0.68 -7.44 -3.37
CA PHE A 399 0.27 -7.01 -2.03
C PHE A 399 0.05 -8.20 -1.09
N ALA A 400 -0.58 -9.27 -1.58
CA ALA A 400 -0.75 -10.51 -0.81
C ALA A 400 0.59 -11.12 -0.41
N ALA A 401 1.52 -11.21 -1.35
CA ALA A 401 2.88 -11.71 -1.11
C ALA A 401 3.60 -10.87 -0.04
N TRP A 402 3.43 -9.55 -0.07
CA TRP A 402 4.03 -8.67 0.94
C TRP A 402 3.41 -8.88 2.32
N ILE A 403 2.07 -8.96 2.43
CA ILE A 403 1.36 -9.25 3.70
C ILE A 403 1.88 -10.54 4.32
N VAL A 404 2.04 -11.60 3.52
CA VAL A 404 2.58 -12.89 3.95
C VAL A 404 4.01 -12.75 4.46
N ASN A 405 4.87 -12.04 3.74
CA ASN A 405 6.26 -11.82 4.14
C ASN A 405 6.38 -11.02 5.44
N LEU A 406 5.56 -9.98 5.62
CA LEU A 406 5.60 -9.12 6.80
C LEU A 406 5.18 -9.85 8.10
N ALA A 407 4.41 -10.93 8.01
CA ALA A 407 4.06 -11.73 9.18
C ALA A 407 5.28 -12.40 9.82
N GLY A 408 6.29 -12.76 9.03
CA GLY A 408 7.53 -13.31 9.53
C GLY A 408 7.41 -14.66 10.25
N ASN A 409 6.28 -15.34 10.14
CA ASN A 409 6.05 -16.67 10.69
C ASN A 409 6.38 -17.72 9.62
N ARG A 410 7.46 -18.46 9.81
CA ARG A 410 7.91 -19.48 8.85
C ARG A 410 6.86 -20.56 8.57
N ALA A 411 6.06 -20.94 9.56
CA ALA A 411 5.02 -21.95 9.40
C ALA A 411 3.90 -21.48 8.46
N SER A 412 3.47 -20.20 8.57
CA SER A 412 2.44 -19.62 7.72
C SER A 412 2.97 -19.17 6.35
N THR A 413 4.26 -18.86 6.25
CA THR A 413 4.88 -18.35 5.00
C THR A 413 5.50 -19.44 4.14
N ALA A 414 5.95 -20.56 4.72
CA ALA A 414 6.62 -21.63 3.98
C ALA A 414 5.80 -22.17 2.80
N PRO A 415 4.49 -22.46 2.92
CA PRO A 415 3.69 -22.93 1.79
C PRO A 415 3.57 -21.90 0.65
N ALA A 416 3.53 -20.61 0.96
CA ALA A 416 3.41 -19.54 -0.03
C ALA A 416 4.75 -19.13 -0.66
N ARG A 417 5.90 -19.53 -0.08
CA ARG A 417 7.23 -19.06 -0.50
C ARG A 417 7.53 -19.32 -1.98
N SER A 418 7.26 -20.53 -2.46
CA SER A 418 7.47 -20.86 -3.88
C SER A 418 6.60 -20.00 -4.79
N GLN A 419 5.34 -19.73 -4.41
CA GLN A 419 4.44 -18.87 -5.17
C GLN A 419 4.89 -17.40 -5.16
N VAL A 420 5.39 -16.90 -4.03
CA VAL A 420 5.98 -15.56 -3.93
C VAL A 420 7.15 -15.41 -4.90
N LEU A 421 8.10 -16.35 -4.92
CA LEU A 421 9.25 -16.29 -5.83
C LEU A 421 8.82 -16.35 -7.30
N LYS A 422 7.85 -17.21 -7.64
CA LYS A 422 7.28 -17.29 -8.99
C LYS A 422 6.58 -15.99 -9.40
N ALA A 423 5.81 -15.37 -8.49
CA ALA A 423 5.18 -14.08 -8.76
C ALA A 423 6.22 -12.99 -9.08
N LEU A 424 7.36 -12.96 -8.37
CA LEU A 424 8.41 -11.97 -8.60
C LEU A 424 9.15 -12.12 -9.94
N THR A 425 9.04 -13.26 -10.63
CA THR A 425 9.68 -13.52 -11.93
C THR A 425 8.69 -13.67 -13.08
N HIS A 426 7.40 -13.62 -12.79
CA HIS A 426 6.34 -13.87 -13.77
C HIS A 426 6.15 -12.72 -14.76
N TYR A 427 6.29 -11.48 -14.29
CA TYR A 427 5.91 -10.29 -15.03
C TYR A 427 7.02 -9.74 -15.91
N ARG A 428 6.65 -9.30 -17.11
CA ARG A 428 7.49 -8.43 -17.93
C ARG A 428 7.14 -6.97 -17.57
N TRP A 429 7.90 -6.38 -16.66
CA TRP A 429 7.63 -5.08 -16.06
C TRP A 429 7.41 -3.95 -17.07
N SER A 430 8.13 -4.01 -18.19
CA SER A 430 8.03 -3.00 -19.27
C SER A 430 6.69 -2.96 -19.98
N CYS A 431 5.86 -4.01 -19.91
CA CYS A 431 4.54 -4.03 -20.54
C CYS A 431 3.40 -3.58 -19.61
N LEU A 432 3.70 -3.30 -18.34
CA LEU A 432 2.71 -2.86 -17.37
C LEU A 432 2.41 -1.36 -17.53
N HIS A 433 1.14 -1.00 -17.40
CA HIS A 433 0.66 0.37 -17.46
C HIS A 433 0.59 1.01 -16.06
N THR A 434 0.39 0.22 -15.01
CA THR A 434 0.29 0.70 -13.63
C THR A 434 1.59 0.51 -12.87
N SER A 435 1.88 1.39 -11.92
CA SER A 435 3.07 1.33 -11.07
C SER A 435 2.99 0.30 -9.94
N HIS A 436 1.88 -0.41 -9.79
CA HIS A 436 1.64 -1.34 -8.66
C HIS A 436 2.76 -2.36 -8.46
N PHE A 437 3.55 -2.63 -9.49
CA PHE A 437 4.66 -3.57 -9.43
C PHE A 437 5.86 -3.08 -8.59
N PHE A 438 5.87 -1.80 -8.11
CA PHE A 438 6.83 -1.39 -7.08
C PHE A 438 6.77 -2.30 -5.85
N MET A 439 5.62 -2.95 -5.64
CA MET A 439 5.45 -3.94 -4.58
C MET A 439 6.37 -5.15 -4.73
N ALA A 440 6.87 -5.46 -5.93
CA ALA A 440 7.88 -6.52 -6.11
C ALA A 440 9.15 -6.23 -5.31
N GLU A 441 9.62 -4.98 -5.32
CA GLU A 441 10.74 -4.55 -4.47
C GLU A 441 10.37 -4.60 -2.98
N CYS A 442 9.15 -4.17 -2.61
CA CYS A 442 8.67 -4.28 -1.22
C CYS A 442 8.69 -5.74 -0.74
N VAL A 443 8.19 -6.68 -1.55
CA VAL A 443 8.20 -8.12 -1.26
C VAL A 443 9.63 -8.64 -1.12
N TYR A 444 10.48 -8.36 -2.10
CA TYR A 444 11.83 -8.90 -2.17
C TYR A 444 12.71 -8.40 -1.01
N TYR A 445 12.79 -7.08 -0.80
CA TYR A 445 13.68 -6.53 0.21
C TYR A 445 13.17 -6.78 1.64
N SER A 446 11.86 -6.72 1.90
CA SER A 446 11.32 -7.10 3.20
C SER A 446 11.57 -8.59 3.51
N GLY A 447 11.43 -9.47 2.53
CA GLY A 447 11.72 -10.89 2.67
C GLY A 447 13.18 -11.17 3.03
N ARG A 448 14.12 -10.42 2.44
CA ARG A 448 15.56 -10.55 2.74
C ARG A 448 15.95 -9.95 4.08
N THR A 449 15.41 -8.79 4.44
CA THR A 449 15.67 -8.15 5.75
C THR A 449 15.09 -8.97 6.91
N HIS A 450 14.06 -9.80 6.65
CA HIS A 450 13.43 -10.65 7.65
C HIS A 450 13.88 -12.13 7.57
N ALA A 451 14.88 -12.44 6.77
CA ALA A 451 15.49 -13.77 6.59
C ALA A 451 14.53 -14.86 6.05
N HIS A 452 13.45 -14.50 5.36
CA HIS A 452 12.43 -15.45 4.90
C HIS A 452 12.65 -15.98 3.48
N LEU A 453 13.30 -15.20 2.62
CA LEU A 453 13.61 -15.61 1.24
C LEU A 453 15.05 -16.15 1.06
N SER A 454 15.92 -15.97 2.07
CA SER A 454 17.37 -16.15 1.93
C SER A 454 17.92 -17.51 2.37
N LYS A 455 17.07 -18.50 2.71
CA LYS A 455 17.54 -19.88 2.97
C LYS A 455 16.61 -20.88 2.31
N PRO A 456 17.17 -21.87 1.59
CA PRO A 456 16.41 -22.99 1.02
C PRO A 456 15.67 -23.79 2.08
#